data_57cfee8cf36bd99039af275f6328ea8e
#
_entry.id   57cfee8cf36bd99039af275f6328ea8e
#
_cell.length_a   1.000
_cell.length_b   1.000
_cell.length_c   1.000
_cell.angle_alpha   90.00
_cell.angle_beta   90.00
_cell.angle_gamma   90.00
#
_symmetry.space_group_name_H-M   'P 1'
#
loop_
_entity.id
_entity.type
_entity.pdbx_description
1 polymer ?
#
loop_
_entity_poly.entity_id
_entity_poly.type
_entity_poly.pdbx_seq_one_letter_code
_entity_poly.pdbx_strand_id
1 'polypeptide(L)'
;MAPGMSTQEHYHVMTEEIYYITHGVGRIRINGEVRDVTQGDAIAILPGQRHKLWNTGADVLRLLCCCAPGYEHQDTVITEGE
;
A
#
# COMPACT_ATOMS: atom_id res chain seq x y z
N MET A 1 10.04 4.27 2.92
CA MET A 1 9.71 3.40 4.08
C MET A 1 10.96 2.64 4.49
N ALA A 2 11.34 2.78 5.75
CA ALA A 2 12.54 2.14 6.27
C ALA A 2 12.37 0.62 6.43
N PRO A 3 13.46 -0.18 6.44
CA PRO A 3 13.37 -1.61 6.69
C PRO A 3 12.61 -1.92 8.00
N GLY A 4 11.80 -2.95 7.97
CA GLY A 4 10.99 -3.38 9.12
C GLY A 4 9.73 -2.55 9.37
N MET A 5 9.54 -1.46 8.63
CA MET A 5 8.35 -0.61 8.76
C MET A 5 7.19 -1.13 7.92
N SER A 6 5.99 -0.77 8.31
CA SER A 6 4.78 -1.09 7.58
C SER A 6 3.77 0.05 7.68
N THR A 7 2.84 0.10 6.71
CA THR A 7 1.65 0.96 6.84
C THR A 7 0.68 0.32 7.82
N GLN A 8 -0.28 1.09 8.33
CA GLN A 8 -1.45 0.51 8.98
C GLN A 8 -2.36 -0.10 7.92
N GLU A 9 -3.02 -1.22 8.23
CA GLU A 9 -4.04 -1.74 7.33
C GLU A 9 -5.21 -0.76 7.29
N HIS A 10 -5.63 -0.43 6.07
CA HIS A 10 -6.68 0.56 5.84
C HIS A 10 -7.35 0.33 4.48
N TYR A 11 -8.47 0.99 4.27
CA TYR A 11 -9.09 1.09 2.96
C TYR A 11 -9.60 2.51 2.73
N HIS A 12 -9.81 2.84 1.46
CA HIS A 12 -10.41 4.09 1.03
C HIS A 12 -11.82 3.81 0.51
N VAL A 13 -12.78 4.67 0.87
CA VAL A 13 -14.18 4.45 0.50
C VAL A 13 -14.40 4.72 -0.99
N MET A 14 -13.80 5.79 -1.51
CA MET A 14 -14.03 6.25 -2.89
C MET A 14 -12.77 6.32 -3.73
N THR A 15 -11.59 6.34 -3.11
CA THR A 15 -10.33 6.55 -3.79
C THR A 15 -9.79 5.24 -4.34
N GLU A 16 -9.40 5.24 -5.61
CA GLU A 16 -8.59 4.21 -6.23
C GLU A 16 -7.12 4.63 -6.17
N GLU A 17 -6.24 3.70 -5.87
CA GLU A 17 -4.80 3.95 -5.77
C GLU A 17 -4.02 3.03 -6.67
N ILE A 18 -2.88 3.52 -7.17
CA ILE A 18 -1.86 2.69 -7.81
C ILE A 18 -0.54 2.94 -7.08
N TYR A 19 0.05 1.89 -6.54
CA TYR A 19 1.40 1.93 -5.98
C TYR A 19 2.37 1.45 -7.06
N TYR A 20 3.35 2.29 -7.37
CA TYR A 20 4.44 1.92 -8.27
C TYR A 20 5.74 1.88 -7.46
N ILE A 21 6.35 0.69 -7.38
CA ILE A 21 7.57 0.48 -6.59
C ILE A 21 8.78 0.96 -7.40
N THR A 22 9.46 1.99 -6.90
CA THR A 22 10.60 2.58 -7.58
C THR A 22 11.95 2.10 -7.05
N HIS A 23 11.98 1.55 -5.83
CA HIS A 23 13.20 1.02 -5.22
C HIS A 23 12.87 0.07 -4.08
N GLY A 24 13.60 -1.04 -3.99
CA GLY A 24 13.50 -1.98 -2.88
C GLY A 24 12.52 -3.12 -3.11
N VAL A 25 12.28 -3.86 -2.05
CA VAL A 25 11.37 -5.01 -2.03
C VAL A 25 10.43 -4.91 -0.84
N GLY A 26 9.24 -5.48 -0.98
CA GLY A 26 8.25 -5.44 0.07
C GLY A 26 7.24 -6.55 -0.07
N ARG A 27 6.22 -6.48 0.76
CA ARG A 27 5.08 -7.39 0.73
C ARG A 27 3.81 -6.57 0.90
N ILE A 28 2.80 -6.90 0.11
CA ILE A 28 1.51 -6.25 0.19
C ILE A 28 0.41 -7.29 0.47
N ARG A 29 -0.55 -6.91 1.32
CA ARG A 29 -1.76 -7.72 1.54
C ARG A 29 -2.95 -6.88 1.10
N ILE A 30 -3.77 -7.43 0.21
CA ILE A 30 -4.99 -6.79 -0.28
C ILE A 30 -6.15 -7.75 -0.02
N ASN A 31 -7.10 -7.37 0.82
CA ASN A 31 -8.24 -8.20 1.22
C ASN A 31 -7.82 -9.62 1.64
N GLY A 32 -6.73 -9.72 2.41
CA GLY A 32 -6.20 -10.99 2.89
C GLY A 32 -5.30 -11.73 1.91
N GLU A 33 -5.20 -11.30 0.66
CA GLU A 33 -4.29 -11.90 -0.32
C GLU A 33 -2.92 -11.23 -0.25
N VAL A 34 -1.88 -12.04 -0.09
CA VAL A 34 -0.51 -11.59 0.14
C VAL A 34 0.33 -11.80 -1.12
N ARG A 35 1.10 -10.78 -1.49
CA ARG A 35 2.05 -10.83 -2.61
C ARG A 35 3.34 -10.14 -2.24
N ASP A 36 4.46 -10.67 -2.73
CA ASP A 36 5.73 -9.96 -2.69
C ASP A 36 5.80 -8.96 -3.85
N VAL A 37 6.38 -7.80 -3.58
CA VAL A 37 6.53 -6.72 -4.57
C VAL A 37 7.98 -6.29 -4.64
N THR A 38 8.41 -5.83 -5.81
CA THR A 38 9.76 -5.37 -6.06
C THR A 38 9.75 -4.19 -7.02
N GLN A 39 10.92 -3.58 -7.22
CA GLN A 39 11.11 -2.47 -8.14
C GLN A 39 10.51 -2.78 -9.51
N GLY A 40 9.71 -1.86 -10.03
CA GLY A 40 9.03 -2.00 -11.31
C GLY A 40 7.60 -2.53 -11.22
N ASP A 41 7.18 -3.04 -10.05
CA ASP A 41 5.82 -3.52 -9.86
C ASP A 41 4.84 -2.36 -9.69
N ALA A 42 3.68 -2.49 -10.32
CA ALA A 42 2.55 -1.58 -10.15
C ALA A 42 1.38 -2.36 -9.56
N ILE A 43 0.82 -1.85 -8.48
CA ILE A 43 -0.28 -2.51 -7.75
C ILE A 43 -1.48 -1.57 -7.74
N ALA A 44 -2.60 -2.02 -8.32
CA ALA A 44 -3.86 -1.30 -8.26
C ALA A 44 -4.63 -1.70 -7.01
N ILE A 45 -5.10 -0.70 -6.27
CA ILE A 45 -5.91 -0.88 -5.07
C ILE A 45 -7.22 -0.16 -5.30
N LEU A 46 -8.31 -0.94 -5.36
CA LEU A 46 -9.64 -0.42 -5.67
C LEU A 46 -10.32 0.12 -4.40
N PRO A 47 -11.33 0.99 -4.54
CA PRO A 47 -12.11 1.45 -3.39
C PRO A 47 -12.64 0.28 -2.57
N GLY A 48 -12.56 0.40 -1.25
CA GLY A 48 -13.03 -0.62 -0.32
C GLY A 48 -12.06 -1.77 -0.07
N GLN A 49 -10.98 -1.89 -0.83
CA GLN A 49 -10.00 -2.94 -0.61
C GLN A 49 -9.09 -2.59 0.57
N ARG A 50 -9.09 -3.45 1.58
CA ARG A 50 -8.18 -3.33 2.74
C ARG A 50 -6.78 -3.70 2.29
N HIS A 51 -5.82 -2.86 2.62
CA HIS A 51 -4.44 -3.09 2.21
C HIS A 51 -3.44 -2.68 3.27
N LYS A 52 -2.31 -3.38 3.27
CA LYS A 52 -1.16 -3.12 4.14
C LYS A 52 0.11 -3.44 3.37
N LEU A 53 1.10 -2.57 3.50
CA LEU A 53 2.40 -2.71 2.84
C LEU A 53 3.50 -2.80 3.89
N TRP A 54 4.40 -3.77 3.73
CA TRP A 54 5.59 -3.96 4.56
C TRP A 54 6.85 -3.78 3.72
N ASN A 55 7.86 -3.16 4.31
CA ASN A 55 9.21 -3.25 3.78
C ASN A 55 9.87 -4.52 4.34
N THR A 56 10.08 -5.52 3.49
CA THR A 56 10.69 -6.80 3.86
C THR A 56 12.16 -6.89 3.49
N GLY A 57 12.70 -5.85 2.86
CA GLY A 57 14.10 -5.80 2.44
C GLY A 57 15.01 -5.23 3.51
N ALA A 58 16.30 -5.18 3.19
CA ALA A 58 17.35 -4.61 4.03
C ALA A 58 17.63 -3.13 3.71
N ASP A 59 16.98 -2.59 2.69
CA ASP A 59 17.14 -1.22 2.22
C ASP A 59 15.79 -0.50 2.23
N VAL A 60 15.79 0.81 1.97
CA VAL A 60 14.58 1.61 1.91
C VAL A 60 13.66 1.13 0.78
N LEU A 61 12.38 1.10 1.06
CA LEU A 61 11.33 0.86 0.05
C LEU A 61 10.76 2.19 -0.38
N ARG A 62 10.85 2.49 -1.68
CA ARG A 62 10.31 3.71 -2.28
C ARG A 62 9.21 3.38 -3.26
N LEU A 63 8.16 4.16 -3.22
CA LEU A 63 7.04 3.99 -4.13
C LEU A 63 6.42 5.34 -4.45
N LEU A 64 5.78 5.39 -5.64
CA LEU A 64 4.90 6.47 -6.01
C LEU A 64 3.46 6.00 -5.79
N CYS A 65 2.64 6.87 -5.22
CA CYS A 65 1.23 6.59 -5.01
C CYS A 65 0.41 7.55 -5.87
N CYS A 66 -0.34 7.01 -6.81
CA CYS A 66 -1.25 7.76 -7.65
C CYS A 66 -2.67 7.49 -7.18
N CYS A 67 -3.45 8.53 -6.90
CA CYS A 67 -4.80 8.42 -6.37
C CYS A 67 -5.80 9.07 -7.33
N ALA A 68 -6.96 8.44 -7.49
CA ALA A 68 -8.07 8.99 -8.27
C ALA A 68 -9.40 8.63 -7.59
N PRO A 69 -10.23 9.60 -7.17
CA PRO A 69 -9.90 11.03 -7.10
C PRO A 69 -8.75 11.32 -6.15
N GLY A 70 -8.26 12.54 -6.12
CA GLY A 70 -7.14 12.93 -5.26
C GLY A 70 -7.39 12.53 -3.80
N TYR A 71 -6.31 12.22 -3.10
CA TYR A 71 -6.37 11.73 -1.72
C TYR A 71 -7.10 12.72 -0.80
N GLU A 72 -8.07 12.18 -0.04
CA GLU A 72 -8.74 12.88 1.05
C GLU A 72 -8.60 12.05 2.32
N HIS A 73 -8.11 12.68 3.39
CA HIS A 73 -7.89 11.98 4.65
C HIS A 73 -9.18 11.36 5.21
N GLN A 74 -10.31 12.03 5.03
CA GLN A 74 -11.62 11.58 5.49
C GLN A 74 -12.08 10.29 4.80
N ASP A 75 -11.52 9.98 3.63
CA ASP A 75 -11.84 8.78 2.85
C ASP A 75 -11.11 7.54 3.37
N THR A 76 -10.22 7.69 4.32
CA THR A 76 -9.39 6.60 4.85
C THR A 76 -10.01 6.01 6.11
N VAL A 77 -10.17 4.69 6.11
CA VAL A 77 -10.66 3.93 7.28
C VAL A 77 -9.57 2.97 7.73
N ILE A 78 -9.11 3.14 8.97
CA ILE A 78 -8.09 2.28 9.57
C ILE A 78 -8.77 1.02 10.10
N THR A 79 -8.27 -0.15 9.69
CA THR A 79 -8.82 -1.45 10.10
C THR A 79 -7.88 -2.24 10.98
N GLU A 80 -6.62 -1.82 11.12
CA GLU A 80 -5.64 -2.52 11.95
C GLU A 80 -6.00 -2.39 13.43
N GLY A 81 -6.01 -3.50 14.13
CA GLY A 81 -6.34 -3.53 15.55
C GLY A 81 -7.83 -3.72 15.87
N GLU A 82 -8.68 -3.84 14.86
CA GLU A 82 -10.09 -4.18 15.02
C GLU A 82 -10.30 -5.65 15.32
#